data_8314ebc5c3f11d2444ae214ef9ec5557
#
_entry.id   8314ebc5c3f11d2444ae214ef9ec5557
#
_cell.length_a   1.000
_cell.length_b   1.000
_cell.length_c   1.000
_cell.angle_alpha   90.00
_cell.angle_beta   90.00
_cell.angle_gamma   90.00
#
_symmetry.space_group_name_H-M   'P 1'
#
loop_
_entity.id
_entity.type
_entity.pdbx_description
1 polymer ?
#
loop_
_entity_poly.entity_id
_entity_poly.type
_entity_poly.pdbx_seq_one_letter_code
_entity_poly.pdbx_strand_id
1 'polypeptide(L)'
;MTLKTTGRLSRRELLRALSLCAAGTSLAPFLSGCRDSRQTPESLEKLGRKRDALDGKPKFLIVIGAAGGASIVDSFLAVRQSESANAAALNTFPDAQVQGVADSPFRAVKYSNTRLGSINIPVNTDQLAFVKKHASEMLVATSVGTSVNHGIAQKRSLTGNGAWRGRTLQEAVALQWGSGMPLPNVNMGTGGYAERGTDDSLPLSCFGEPVVNPSLWPLGLDGSRGIAGAPPKDVIALARSTRDALDQKSIFGRTFQDSSALKRWNEQRGVQQPKLEALDLITKLNVLPDLPSIPLSKYGLESSADGARLREVFPGFFTDPVQGQAALAFLLLKYRVSVSVTLGPDFNVAVGGPNGIANPPLAFDISHNDHRGGQAFMWARILSTVDSLITLLKAEPFDADSGESMWDRTLIYVATEFGRTRPRPSGATEFGSGHDLNNGFLLLSPMVKGNTVLGGVDPNTTLTYGFDARTGERQPGKVTSNEPDIFSGVLTAMGADLSGSGLPDASAFKRT
;
A
#
# COMPACT_ATOMS: atom_id res chain seq x y z
N MET A 1 43.73 18.70 1.77
CA MET A 1 43.72 18.21 0.37
C MET A 1 42.44 18.66 -0.28
N THR A 2 42.51 19.75 -1.03
CA THR A 2 41.34 20.48 -1.55
C THR A 2 40.95 19.89 -2.89
N LEU A 3 39.82 19.21 -2.97
CA LEU A 3 39.25 18.74 -4.25
C LEU A 3 38.44 19.87 -4.89
N LYS A 4 39.03 20.47 -5.92
CA LYS A 4 38.30 21.28 -6.90
C LYS A 4 37.52 20.32 -7.82
N THR A 5 36.22 20.29 -7.74
CA THR A 5 35.36 19.62 -8.72
C THR A 5 34.51 20.67 -9.44
N THR A 6 35.02 21.19 -10.54
CA THR A 6 34.23 21.81 -11.61
C THR A 6 34.02 20.77 -12.70
N GLY A 7 33.08 19.86 -12.51
CA GLY A 7 32.69 18.86 -13.49
C GLY A 7 31.17 18.85 -13.63
N ARG A 8 30.66 19.17 -14.82
CA ARG A 8 29.26 18.97 -15.20
C ARG A 8 28.99 17.47 -15.14
N LEU A 9 28.20 17.00 -14.18
CA LEU A 9 27.70 15.63 -14.16
C LEU A 9 26.79 15.42 -15.38
N SER A 10 27.13 14.46 -16.21
CA SER A 10 26.27 14.04 -17.31
C SER A 10 25.07 13.26 -16.76
N ARG A 11 23.94 13.23 -17.49
CA ARG A 11 22.74 12.42 -17.18
C ARG A 11 23.10 10.95 -16.87
N ARG A 12 24.14 10.44 -17.53
CA ARG A 12 24.65 9.08 -17.36
C ARG A 12 25.38 8.87 -16.03
N GLU A 13 26.04 9.91 -15.53
CA GLU A 13 26.74 9.89 -14.23
C GLU A 13 25.74 10.05 -13.07
N LEU A 14 24.69 10.86 -13.26
CA LEU A 14 23.58 10.96 -12.32
C LEU A 14 22.82 9.62 -12.20
N LEU A 15 22.52 9.00 -13.33
CA LEU A 15 21.87 7.68 -13.35
C LEU A 15 22.77 6.58 -12.78
N ARG A 16 24.08 6.64 -12.98
CA ARG A 16 25.04 5.71 -12.35
C ARG A 16 25.16 5.93 -10.84
N ALA A 17 25.15 7.17 -10.38
CA ALA A 17 25.14 7.47 -8.96
C ALA A 17 23.86 6.97 -8.28
N LEU A 18 22.72 7.10 -8.95
CA LEU A 18 21.42 6.60 -8.49
C LEU A 18 21.34 5.05 -8.50
N SER A 19 21.95 4.40 -9.50
CA SER A 19 21.98 2.93 -9.57
C SER A 19 22.95 2.27 -8.56
N LEU A 20 23.98 2.96 -8.14
CA LEU A 20 24.91 2.48 -7.11
C LEU A 20 24.31 2.49 -5.70
N CYS A 21 23.29 3.33 -5.46
CA CYS A 21 22.53 3.30 -4.21
C CYS A 21 21.50 2.15 -4.14
N ALA A 22 21.16 1.54 -5.28
CA ALA A 22 20.16 0.46 -5.38
C ALA A 22 20.77 -0.96 -5.41
N ALA A 23 22.09 -1.11 -5.44
CA ALA A 23 22.77 -2.39 -5.65
C ALA A 23 23.11 -3.12 -4.33
N GLY A 24 22.15 -3.28 -3.43
CA GLY A 24 22.32 -3.97 -2.15
C GLY A 24 21.43 -5.19 -1.91
N THR A 25 20.73 -5.72 -2.90
CA THR A 25 19.94 -6.95 -2.71
C THR A 25 20.11 -7.95 -3.84
N SER A 26 20.45 -9.17 -3.44
CA SER A 26 20.75 -10.34 -4.24
C SER A 26 19.60 -10.77 -5.16
N LEU A 27 19.91 -10.91 -6.44
CA LEU A 27 19.10 -11.63 -7.44
C LEU A 27 19.24 -13.15 -7.21
N ALA A 28 18.15 -13.82 -6.88
CA ALA A 28 18.03 -15.27 -7.00
C ALA A 28 17.10 -15.62 -8.18
N PRO A 29 17.43 -16.61 -9.00
CA PRO A 29 16.69 -16.91 -10.22
C PRO A 29 15.50 -17.82 -9.94
N PHE A 30 14.32 -17.44 -10.40
CA PHE A 30 13.18 -18.35 -10.49
C PHE A 30 12.95 -18.77 -11.93
N LEU A 31 13.35 -20.00 -12.24
CA LEU A 31 12.90 -20.76 -13.40
C LEU A 31 11.92 -21.81 -12.90
N SER A 32 10.64 -21.68 -13.20
CA SER A 32 9.71 -22.80 -13.20
C SER A 32 8.61 -22.60 -14.23
N GLY A 33 8.63 -23.49 -15.17
CA GLY A 33 7.61 -24.13 -15.98
C GLY A 33 6.41 -23.35 -16.47
N CYS A 34 6.46 -22.94 -17.74
CA CYS A 34 5.27 -22.52 -18.49
C CYS A 34 4.41 -23.74 -18.87
N ARG A 35 3.14 -23.71 -18.54
CA ARG A 35 2.09 -24.47 -19.22
C ARG A 35 1.22 -23.52 -20.05
N ASP A 36 1.15 -23.83 -21.33
CA ASP A 36 0.42 -23.09 -22.36
C ASP A 36 -1.09 -23.34 -22.21
N SER A 37 -1.88 -22.28 -21.94
CA SER A 37 -3.33 -22.30 -22.15
C SER A 37 -3.71 -21.09 -22.99
N ARG A 38 -3.98 -21.34 -24.28
CA ARG A 38 -4.42 -20.34 -25.23
C ARG A 38 -5.84 -19.86 -24.89
N GLN A 39 -5.99 -18.61 -24.54
CA GLN A 39 -7.28 -17.94 -24.58
C GLN A 39 -7.34 -16.98 -25.79
N THR A 40 -8.45 -17.03 -26.50
CA THR A 40 -8.67 -16.27 -27.73
C THR A 40 -9.02 -14.79 -27.43
N PRO A 41 -8.75 -13.84 -28.35
CA PRO A 41 -9.08 -12.42 -28.21
C PRO A 41 -10.56 -12.12 -27.87
N GLU A 42 -11.46 -13.01 -28.27
CA GLU A 42 -12.90 -12.90 -27.98
C GLU A 42 -13.27 -12.95 -26.48
N SER A 43 -12.46 -13.64 -25.67
CA SER A 43 -12.69 -13.69 -24.21
C SER A 43 -12.33 -12.38 -23.52
N LEU A 44 -11.37 -11.65 -24.04
CA LEU A 44 -10.94 -10.34 -23.53
C LEU A 44 -11.97 -9.24 -23.88
N GLU A 45 -12.59 -9.34 -25.04
CA GLU A 45 -13.63 -8.41 -25.47
C GLU A 45 -14.94 -8.61 -24.70
N LYS A 46 -15.29 -9.86 -24.33
CA LYS A 46 -16.43 -10.15 -23.44
C LYS A 46 -16.22 -9.69 -22.01
N LEU A 47 -15.00 -9.73 -21.49
CA LEU A 47 -14.63 -9.15 -20.19
C LEU A 47 -14.71 -7.60 -20.21
N GLY A 48 -14.38 -6.97 -21.35
CA GLY A 48 -14.53 -5.52 -21.54
C GLY A 48 -15.99 -5.06 -21.55
N ARG A 49 -16.89 -5.79 -22.21
CA ARG A 49 -18.31 -5.41 -22.37
C ARG A 49 -19.16 -5.53 -21.09
N LYS A 50 -18.76 -6.33 -20.09
CA LYS A 50 -19.42 -6.38 -18.77
C LYS A 50 -19.09 -5.18 -17.87
N ARG A 51 -18.09 -4.36 -18.24
CA ARG A 51 -17.66 -3.18 -17.46
C ARG A 51 -18.69 -2.03 -17.52
N ASP A 52 -19.50 -1.97 -18.54
CA ASP A 52 -20.48 -0.88 -18.76
C ASP A 52 -21.73 -0.98 -17.87
N ALA A 53 -21.87 -2.05 -17.08
CA ALA A 53 -23.02 -2.24 -16.20
C ALA A 53 -22.87 -1.59 -14.80
N LEU A 54 -21.66 -1.15 -14.43
CA LEU A 54 -21.39 -0.32 -13.28
C LEU A 54 -21.36 1.14 -13.77
N ASP A 55 -21.58 2.11 -12.90
CA ASP A 55 -21.65 3.55 -13.23
C ASP A 55 -20.51 4.12 -14.13
N GLY A 56 -19.65 3.26 -14.65
CA GLY A 56 -18.53 3.55 -15.55
C GLY A 56 -17.41 4.37 -14.91
N LYS A 57 -17.61 4.87 -13.70
CA LYS A 57 -16.64 5.72 -13.00
C LYS A 57 -15.67 4.90 -12.15
N PRO A 58 -14.38 5.22 -12.18
CA PRO A 58 -13.37 4.46 -11.41
C PRO A 58 -13.57 4.59 -9.90
N LYS A 59 -13.25 3.52 -9.18
CA LYS A 59 -13.05 3.51 -7.74
C LYS A 59 -11.59 3.22 -7.44
N PHE A 60 -11.13 3.68 -6.31
CA PHE A 60 -9.72 3.69 -5.94
C PHE A 60 -9.47 2.87 -4.69
N LEU A 61 -8.38 2.13 -4.69
CA LEU A 61 -7.88 1.37 -3.56
C LEU A 61 -6.50 1.90 -3.14
N ILE A 62 -6.38 2.27 -1.88
CA ILE A 62 -5.07 2.48 -1.24
C ILE A 62 -4.87 1.35 -0.24
N VAL A 63 -3.88 0.50 -0.48
CA VAL A 63 -3.46 -0.54 0.47
C VAL A 63 -2.29 0.00 1.28
N ILE A 64 -2.44 0.01 2.60
CA ILE A 64 -1.35 0.33 3.52
C ILE A 64 -0.90 -0.97 4.18
N GLY A 65 0.26 -1.45 3.78
CA GLY A 65 0.88 -2.61 4.37
C GLY A 65 1.50 -2.27 5.72
N ALA A 66 0.80 -2.54 6.80
CA ALA A 66 1.30 -2.38 8.16
C ALA A 66 2.29 -3.50 8.50
N ALA A 67 3.43 -3.49 7.78
CA ALA A 67 4.45 -4.53 7.81
C ALA A 67 5.02 -4.76 9.21
N GLY A 68 5.30 -6.02 9.52
CA GLY A 68 5.88 -6.41 10.81
C GLY A 68 4.85 -6.75 11.89
N GLY A 69 3.61 -7.05 11.53
CA GLY A 69 2.59 -7.51 12.48
C GLY A 69 1.98 -6.41 13.32
N ALA A 70 1.22 -5.52 12.68
CA ALA A 70 0.39 -4.54 13.38
C ALA A 70 -0.74 -5.25 14.16
N SER A 71 -0.87 -4.94 15.44
CA SER A 71 -1.91 -5.55 16.28
C SER A 71 -3.15 -4.68 16.37
N ILE A 72 -4.22 -5.09 15.72
CA ILE A 72 -5.51 -4.41 15.81
C ILE A 72 -6.13 -4.55 17.19
N VAL A 73 -5.81 -5.66 17.90
CA VAL A 73 -6.25 -5.90 19.26
C VAL A 73 -5.64 -4.89 20.23
N ASP A 74 -4.40 -4.51 20.01
CA ASP A 74 -3.70 -3.53 20.86
C ASP A 74 -3.99 -2.08 20.43
N SER A 75 -4.97 -1.87 19.60
CA SER A 75 -5.40 -0.58 19.09
C SER A 75 -6.93 -0.43 19.24
N PHE A 76 -7.68 -0.72 18.21
CA PHE A 76 -9.11 -0.45 18.15
C PHE A 76 -9.99 -1.45 18.92
N LEU A 77 -9.43 -2.57 19.39
CA LEU A 77 -10.12 -3.63 20.13
C LEU A 77 -9.45 -3.94 21.47
N ALA A 78 -8.65 -3.02 22.00
CA ALA A 78 -7.89 -3.22 23.24
C ALA A 78 -8.74 -3.68 24.41
N VAL A 79 -8.27 -4.71 25.13
CA VAL A 79 -8.96 -5.30 26.29
C VAL A 79 -8.45 -4.64 27.56
N ARG A 80 -9.38 -4.17 28.44
CA ARG A 80 -9.04 -3.66 29.75
C ARG A 80 -8.67 -4.76 30.73
N GLN A 81 -7.85 -4.46 31.70
CA GLN A 81 -7.51 -5.41 32.77
C GLN A 81 -8.73 -5.85 33.55
N SER A 82 -9.67 -4.95 33.83
CA SER A 82 -10.93 -5.26 34.53
C SER A 82 -11.87 -6.19 33.75
N GLU A 83 -11.69 -6.32 32.45
CA GLU A 83 -12.53 -7.17 31.59
C GLU A 83 -12.02 -8.62 31.47
N SER A 84 -10.81 -8.91 31.95
CA SER A 84 -10.15 -10.20 31.78
C SER A 84 -9.88 -10.89 33.11
N ALA A 85 -10.35 -12.12 33.27
CA ALA A 85 -9.98 -12.95 34.41
C ALA A 85 -8.48 -13.32 34.40
N ASN A 86 -7.82 -13.24 33.25
CA ASN A 86 -6.41 -13.61 33.05
C ASN A 86 -5.50 -12.40 32.81
N ALA A 87 -5.90 -11.23 33.23
CA ALA A 87 -5.23 -9.95 32.94
C ALA A 87 -3.73 -9.94 33.25
N ALA A 88 -3.29 -10.65 34.29
CA ALA A 88 -1.89 -10.70 34.69
C ALA A 88 -0.99 -11.42 33.67
N ALA A 89 -1.52 -12.38 32.95
CA ALA A 89 -0.78 -13.24 32.01
C ALA A 89 -0.95 -12.81 30.53
N LEU A 90 -1.91 -11.93 30.25
CA LEU A 90 -2.27 -11.52 28.89
C LEU A 90 -1.89 -10.06 28.63
N ASN A 91 -1.74 -9.73 27.36
CA ASN A 91 -1.52 -8.34 26.91
C ASN A 91 -2.83 -7.55 26.98
N THR A 92 -3.27 -7.24 28.21
CA THR A 92 -4.37 -6.35 28.52
C THR A 92 -3.83 -5.00 28.99
N PHE A 93 -4.63 -3.95 28.85
CA PHE A 93 -4.23 -2.60 29.18
C PHE A 93 -4.84 -2.13 30.51
N PRO A 94 -4.14 -1.32 31.31
CA PRO A 94 -4.76 -0.60 32.41
C PRO A 94 -6.03 0.13 31.95
N ASP A 95 -7.10 0.08 32.73
CA ASP A 95 -8.41 0.62 32.34
C ASP A 95 -8.34 2.10 31.94
N ALA A 96 -7.50 2.90 32.63
CA ALA A 96 -7.30 4.30 32.32
C ALA A 96 -6.64 4.57 30.96
N GLN A 97 -6.01 3.55 30.36
CA GLN A 97 -5.38 3.66 29.06
C GLN A 97 -6.32 3.31 27.89
N VAL A 98 -7.45 2.64 28.15
CA VAL A 98 -8.40 2.24 27.12
C VAL A 98 -9.63 3.16 27.17
N GLN A 99 -9.75 3.99 26.16
CA GLN A 99 -10.85 4.92 26.03
C GLN A 99 -11.89 4.37 25.05
N GLY A 100 -13.16 4.36 25.46
CA GLY A 100 -14.27 4.08 24.56
C GLY A 100 -14.67 5.35 23.80
N VAL A 101 -15.26 5.15 22.65
CA VAL A 101 -15.92 6.22 21.88
C VAL A 101 -17.42 6.05 22.03
N ALA A 102 -18.13 7.12 22.39
CA ALA A 102 -19.58 7.08 22.56
C ALA A 102 -20.25 6.59 21.25
N ASP A 103 -21.23 5.74 21.39
CA ASP A 103 -22.02 5.17 20.29
C ASP A 103 -21.18 4.42 19.24
N SER A 104 -19.97 3.97 19.61
CA SER A 104 -19.07 3.24 18.74
C SER A 104 -18.55 1.97 19.40
N PRO A 105 -18.37 0.87 18.61
CA PRO A 105 -17.75 -0.34 19.11
C PRO A 105 -16.23 -0.22 19.25
N PHE A 106 -15.65 0.87 18.75
CA PHE A 106 -14.20 1.05 18.75
C PHE A 106 -13.68 1.56 20.08
N ARG A 107 -12.44 1.23 20.33
CA ARG A 107 -11.64 1.71 21.44
C ARG A 107 -10.44 2.48 20.94
N ALA A 108 -9.83 3.24 21.80
CA ALA A 108 -8.56 3.89 21.57
C ALA A 108 -7.64 3.63 22.76
N VAL A 109 -6.37 3.38 22.49
CA VAL A 109 -5.36 3.20 23.53
C VAL A 109 -4.58 4.49 23.69
N LYS A 110 -4.54 5.00 24.93
CA LYS A 110 -3.66 6.10 25.30
C LYS A 110 -2.37 5.55 25.86
N TYR A 111 -1.31 5.65 25.06
CA TYR A 111 0.02 5.27 25.52
C TYR A 111 0.68 6.38 26.33
N SER A 112 1.44 6.00 27.36
CA SER A 112 2.43 6.88 27.98
C SER A 112 3.71 6.88 27.15
N ASN A 113 4.62 7.81 27.42
CA ASN A 113 5.96 7.78 26.83
C ASN A 113 6.62 6.44 27.10
N THR A 114 7.06 5.78 26.02
CA THR A 114 7.76 4.53 26.07
C THR A 114 9.16 4.71 25.50
N ARG A 115 10.06 3.79 25.84
CA ARG A 115 11.40 3.72 25.24
C ARG A 115 11.51 2.42 24.49
N LEU A 116 12.02 2.51 23.28
CA LEU A 116 12.42 1.36 22.51
C LEU A 116 13.94 1.20 22.64
N GLY A 117 14.39 0.34 23.55
CA GLY A 117 15.78 0.28 23.94
C GLY A 117 16.24 1.62 24.53
N SER A 118 17.24 2.27 23.89
CA SER A 118 17.70 3.62 24.25
C SER A 118 16.93 4.74 23.54
N ILE A 119 15.98 4.43 22.66
CA ILE A 119 15.24 5.40 21.86
C ILE A 119 13.98 5.83 22.62
N ASN A 120 13.88 7.12 22.84
CA ASN A 120 12.68 7.71 23.41
C ASN A 120 11.64 7.85 22.28
N ILE A 121 10.55 7.09 22.35
CA ILE A 121 9.48 7.19 21.39
C ILE A 121 8.46 8.21 21.92
N PRO A 122 8.32 9.37 21.26
CA PRO A 122 7.26 10.31 21.62
C PRO A 122 5.93 9.69 21.16
N VAL A 123 5.19 9.17 22.11
CA VAL A 123 3.90 8.56 21.83
C VAL A 123 2.82 9.59 22.13
N ASN A 124 2.54 10.42 21.17
CA ASN A 124 1.36 11.26 21.13
C ASN A 124 0.43 10.76 20.02
N THR A 125 -0.01 9.51 20.14
CA THR A 125 -1.06 9.04 19.25
C THR A 125 -2.37 9.43 19.85
N ASP A 126 -3.02 10.38 19.29
CA ASP A 126 -4.41 10.61 19.60
C ASP A 126 -5.30 9.66 18.77
N GLN A 127 -5.20 8.36 19.09
CA GLN A 127 -6.08 7.35 18.50
C GLN A 127 -7.55 7.69 18.74
N LEU A 128 -7.86 8.31 19.89
CA LEU A 128 -9.21 8.71 20.23
C LEU A 128 -9.72 9.79 19.28
N ALA A 129 -8.92 10.81 19.00
CA ALA A 129 -9.28 11.84 18.03
C ALA A 129 -9.47 11.24 16.64
N PHE A 130 -8.59 10.34 16.21
CA PHE A 130 -8.74 9.63 14.93
C PHE A 130 -10.05 8.86 14.86
N VAL A 131 -10.34 8.02 15.86
CA VAL A 131 -11.58 7.23 15.88
C VAL A 131 -12.81 8.14 15.92
N LYS A 132 -12.83 9.17 16.75
CA LYS A 132 -13.95 10.13 16.79
C LYS A 132 -14.20 10.82 15.45
N LYS A 133 -13.13 11.13 14.72
CA LYS A 133 -13.21 11.80 13.41
C LYS A 133 -13.71 10.88 12.32
N HIS A 134 -13.31 9.59 12.35
CA HIS A 134 -13.50 8.66 11.25
C HIS A 134 -14.43 7.48 11.51
N ALA A 135 -14.95 7.30 12.73
CA ALA A 135 -15.77 6.14 13.09
C ALA A 135 -16.92 5.85 12.10
N SER A 136 -17.61 6.87 11.62
CA SER A 136 -18.73 6.72 10.67
C SER A 136 -18.34 6.16 9.30
N GLU A 137 -17.06 6.17 8.98
CA GLU A 137 -16.47 5.66 7.71
C GLU A 137 -15.45 4.53 7.97
N MET A 138 -15.44 3.98 9.19
CA MET A 138 -14.43 3.03 9.67
C MET A 138 -15.05 1.67 9.96
N LEU A 139 -14.43 0.61 9.47
CA LEU A 139 -14.76 -0.78 9.73
C LEU A 139 -13.50 -1.53 10.16
N VAL A 140 -13.60 -2.28 11.26
CA VAL A 140 -12.57 -3.21 11.70
C VAL A 140 -13.09 -4.63 11.53
N ALA A 141 -12.31 -5.50 10.90
CA ALA A 141 -12.61 -6.92 10.77
C ALA A 141 -11.51 -7.75 11.41
N THR A 142 -11.88 -8.73 12.22
CA THR A 142 -10.93 -9.71 12.78
C THR A 142 -10.88 -10.96 11.92
N SER A 143 -9.73 -11.60 11.88
CA SER A 143 -9.55 -12.88 11.19
C SER A 143 -8.47 -13.71 11.86
N VAL A 144 -8.32 -14.94 11.39
CA VAL A 144 -7.15 -15.76 11.69
C VAL A 144 -6.36 -15.97 10.43
N GLY A 145 -5.09 -15.58 10.46
CA GLY A 145 -4.17 -15.80 9.38
C GLY A 145 -3.79 -17.28 9.21
N THR A 146 -3.20 -17.60 8.07
CA THR A 146 -2.80 -18.98 7.75
C THR A 146 -1.29 -19.19 7.84
N SER A 147 -0.52 -18.16 8.17
CA SER A 147 0.92 -18.24 8.33
C SER A 147 1.44 -17.13 9.24
N VAL A 148 2.52 -17.44 9.96
CA VAL A 148 3.33 -16.47 10.73
C VAL A 148 4.68 -16.20 10.07
N ASN A 149 4.91 -16.72 8.87
CA ASN A 149 6.09 -16.40 8.06
C ASN A 149 5.81 -15.13 7.25
N HIS A 150 6.64 -14.10 7.39
CA HIS A 150 6.47 -12.80 6.74
C HIS A 150 6.14 -12.91 5.25
N GLY A 151 6.98 -13.57 4.46
CA GLY A 151 6.80 -13.64 3.00
C GLY A 151 5.50 -14.34 2.58
N ILE A 152 5.10 -15.41 3.30
CA ILE A 152 3.87 -16.14 3.00
C ILE A 152 2.64 -15.35 3.48
N ALA A 153 2.71 -14.82 4.70
CA ALA A 153 1.61 -14.12 5.33
C ALA A 153 1.30 -12.79 4.61
N GLN A 154 2.32 -12.06 4.14
CA GLN A 154 2.14 -10.85 3.34
C GLN A 154 1.35 -11.13 2.06
N LYS A 155 1.71 -12.19 1.33
CA LYS A 155 0.99 -12.60 0.12
C LYS A 155 -0.48 -12.91 0.40
N ARG A 156 -0.77 -13.56 1.52
CA ARG A 156 -2.13 -14.02 1.85
C ARG A 156 -2.98 -12.91 2.46
N SER A 157 -2.46 -12.23 3.47
CA SER A 157 -3.24 -11.26 4.24
C SER A 157 -3.35 -9.90 3.55
N LEU A 158 -2.29 -9.42 2.90
CA LEU A 158 -2.26 -8.09 2.29
C LEU A 158 -2.75 -8.09 0.86
N THR A 159 -2.36 -9.11 0.11
CA THR A 159 -2.72 -9.17 -1.31
C THR A 159 -3.90 -10.09 -1.58
N GLY A 160 -4.31 -10.92 -0.62
CA GLY A 160 -5.36 -11.91 -0.80
C GLY A 160 -5.00 -13.00 -1.83
N ASN A 161 -3.70 -13.19 -2.09
CA ASN A 161 -3.21 -14.14 -3.07
C ASN A 161 -3.80 -15.53 -2.85
N GLY A 162 -4.38 -16.09 -3.89
CA GLY A 162 -5.05 -17.39 -3.87
C GLY A 162 -6.56 -17.33 -3.64
N ALA A 163 -7.10 -16.22 -3.17
CA ALA A 163 -8.54 -16.12 -2.94
C ALA A 163 -9.35 -16.14 -4.26
N TRP A 164 -8.83 -15.51 -5.30
CA TRP A 164 -9.47 -15.49 -6.62
C TRP A 164 -8.46 -15.83 -7.73
N ARG A 165 -8.36 -17.11 -8.09
CA ARG A 165 -7.47 -17.61 -9.16
C ARG A 165 -6.00 -17.18 -9.03
N GLY A 166 -5.57 -16.84 -7.83
CA GLY A 166 -4.20 -16.39 -7.57
C GLY A 166 -3.92 -14.93 -7.90
N ARG A 167 -4.91 -14.12 -8.29
CA ARG A 167 -4.73 -12.67 -8.44
C ARG A 167 -4.66 -11.97 -7.09
N THR A 168 -3.94 -10.88 -7.03
CA THR A 168 -3.91 -10.02 -5.84
C THR A 168 -5.15 -9.13 -5.79
N LEU A 169 -5.45 -8.56 -4.62
CA LEU A 169 -6.51 -7.58 -4.44
C LEU A 169 -6.31 -6.37 -5.36
N GLN A 170 -5.07 -5.90 -5.44
CA GLN A 170 -4.67 -4.77 -6.28
C GLN A 170 -4.87 -5.05 -7.77
N GLU A 171 -4.52 -6.26 -8.21
CA GLU A 171 -4.74 -6.71 -9.59
C GLU A 171 -6.23 -6.84 -9.94
N ALA A 172 -7.06 -7.31 -8.98
CA ALA A 172 -8.50 -7.39 -9.17
C ALA A 172 -9.12 -5.99 -9.33
N VAL A 173 -8.68 -5.01 -8.53
CA VAL A 173 -9.11 -3.61 -8.64
C VAL A 173 -8.62 -2.98 -9.95
N ALA A 174 -7.37 -3.22 -10.33
CA ALA A 174 -6.82 -2.75 -11.60
C ALA A 174 -7.58 -3.31 -12.81
N LEU A 175 -7.98 -4.58 -12.76
CA LEU A 175 -8.82 -5.19 -13.79
C LEU A 175 -10.19 -4.53 -13.89
N GLN A 176 -10.81 -4.26 -12.73
CA GLN A 176 -12.18 -3.74 -12.67
C GLN A 176 -12.29 -2.28 -13.13
N TRP A 177 -11.36 -1.42 -12.70
CA TRP A 177 -11.44 0.03 -12.90
C TRP A 177 -10.26 0.68 -13.59
N GLY A 178 -9.19 -0.07 -13.86
CA GLY A 178 -7.95 0.47 -14.41
C GLY A 178 -7.92 0.61 -15.93
N SER A 179 -9.03 0.34 -16.63
CA SER A 179 -9.08 0.45 -18.09
C SER A 179 -8.79 1.87 -18.56
N GLY A 180 -7.84 2.01 -19.48
CA GLY A 180 -7.43 3.32 -20.01
C GLY A 180 -6.41 4.06 -19.14
N MET A 181 -6.15 3.64 -17.91
CA MET A 181 -5.09 4.23 -17.08
C MET A 181 -3.71 3.71 -17.50
N PRO A 182 -2.68 4.56 -17.48
CA PRO A 182 -1.35 4.16 -17.93
C PRO A 182 -0.67 3.18 -16.97
N LEU A 183 -0.87 3.31 -15.66
CA LEU A 183 -0.29 2.48 -14.60
C LEU A 183 -1.39 2.14 -13.57
N PRO A 184 -2.33 1.25 -13.90
CA PRO A 184 -3.49 0.99 -13.06
C PRO A 184 -3.18 0.53 -11.64
N ASN A 185 -2.02 -0.11 -11.43
CA ASN A 185 -1.58 -0.67 -10.18
C ASN A 185 -0.12 -0.26 -9.92
N VAL A 186 0.11 0.52 -8.87
CA VAL A 186 1.45 0.96 -8.46
C VAL A 186 1.74 0.42 -7.07
N ASN A 187 2.93 -0.13 -6.89
CA ASN A 187 3.37 -0.69 -5.63
C ASN A 187 4.63 0.03 -5.12
N MET A 188 4.48 0.74 -4.01
CA MET A 188 5.56 1.41 -3.30
C MET A 188 5.94 0.70 -1.99
N GLY A 189 5.18 -0.31 -1.60
CA GLY A 189 5.49 -1.15 -0.46
C GLY A 189 6.70 -2.04 -0.73
N THR A 190 7.33 -2.51 0.33
CA THR A 190 8.48 -3.40 0.26
C THR A 190 8.11 -4.83 0.67
N GLY A 191 8.97 -5.79 0.38
CA GLY A 191 8.75 -7.20 0.71
C GLY A 191 7.69 -7.86 -0.16
N GLY A 192 6.92 -8.79 0.41
CA GLY A 192 5.91 -9.59 -0.30
C GLY A 192 4.74 -8.82 -0.91
N TYR A 193 4.63 -7.54 -0.63
CA TYR A 193 3.61 -6.65 -1.21
C TYR A 193 3.81 -6.40 -2.71
N ALA A 194 5.03 -6.50 -3.18
CA ALA A 194 5.39 -6.25 -4.58
C ALA A 194 5.24 -7.50 -5.46
N GLU A 195 4.88 -8.65 -4.88
CA GLU A 195 4.79 -9.87 -5.65
C GLU A 195 3.54 -9.90 -6.53
N ARG A 196 3.77 -10.21 -7.79
CA ARG A 196 2.72 -10.46 -8.77
C ARG A 196 1.90 -11.69 -8.36
N GLY A 197 0.60 -11.64 -8.60
CA GLY A 197 -0.27 -12.81 -8.55
C GLY A 197 0.06 -13.86 -9.62
N THR A 198 -0.57 -15.02 -9.52
CA THR A 198 -0.35 -16.17 -10.42
C THR A 198 -1.42 -16.31 -11.50
N ASP A 199 -2.36 -15.40 -11.61
CA ASP A 199 -3.39 -15.41 -12.65
C ASP A 199 -2.85 -14.85 -13.97
N ASP A 200 -2.34 -15.74 -14.81
CA ASP A 200 -1.78 -15.38 -16.12
C ASP A 200 -2.84 -14.94 -17.17
N SER A 201 -4.12 -15.01 -16.82
CA SER A 201 -5.20 -14.50 -17.68
C SER A 201 -5.35 -12.97 -17.63
N LEU A 202 -4.71 -12.32 -16.66
CA LEU A 202 -4.79 -10.87 -16.50
C LEU A 202 -4.00 -10.11 -17.55
N PRO A 203 -4.51 -8.96 -18.04
CA PRO A 203 -3.71 -8.02 -18.82
C PRO A 203 -2.45 -7.60 -18.04
N LEU A 204 -1.33 -7.42 -18.74
CA LEU A 204 -0.07 -6.99 -18.09
C LEU A 204 -0.20 -5.67 -17.34
N SER A 205 -1.07 -4.78 -17.80
CA SER A 205 -1.34 -3.51 -17.13
C SER A 205 -1.96 -3.64 -15.73
N CYS A 206 -2.49 -4.82 -15.38
CA CYS A 206 -3.02 -5.05 -14.03
C CYS A 206 -1.93 -5.35 -13.00
N PHE A 207 -0.74 -5.78 -13.46
CA PHE A 207 0.35 -6.08 -12.54
C PHE A 207 0.98 -4.80 -11.98
N GLY A 208 1.46 -4.90 -10.73
CA GLY A 208 1.99 -3.74 -10.03
C GLY A 208 3.28 -3.21 -10.64
N GLU A 209 3.32 -1.92 -10.92
CA GLU A 209 4.57 -1.20 -11.23
C GLU A 209 5.30 -0.89 -9.93
N PRO A 210 6.52 -1.40 -9.72
CA PRO A 210 7.27 -1.16 -8.49
C PRO A 210 7.91 0.24 -8.50
N VAL A 211 7.68 1.02 -7.46
CA VAL A 211 8.29 2.33 -7.25
C VAL A 211 9.12 2.31 -5.98
N VAL A 212 10.43 2.22 -6.14
CA VAL A 212 11.38 2.10 -5.01
C VAL A 212 11.59 3.43 -4.29
N ASN A 213 11.65 4.53 -5.03
CA ASN A 213 11.83 5.86 -4.46
C ASN A 213 10.73 6.81 -4.97
N PRO A 214 9.65 6.99 -4.20
CA PRO A 214 8.51 7.78 -4.64
C PRO A 214 8.84 9.25 -4.88
N SER A 215 9.82 9.81 -4.18
CA SER A 215 10.20 11.21 -4.33
C SER A 215 10.97 11.49 -5.63
N LEU A 216 11.77 10.52 -6.10
CA LEU A 216 12.61 10.67 -7.28
C LEU A 216 12.02 10.03 -8.54
N TRP A 217 11.13 9.07 -8.37
CA TRP A 217 10.54 8.32 -9.49
C TRP A 217 9.93 9.22 -10.58
N PRO A 218 9.20 10.31 -10.26
CA PRO A 218 8.66 11.19 -11.30
C PRO A 218 9.70 11.79 -12.22
N LEU A 219 10.93 12.00 -11.73
CA LEU A 219 12.03 12.55 -12.56
C LEU A 219 12.53 11.56 -13.62
N GLY A 220 12.23 10.28 -13.47
CA GLY A 220 12.53 9.24 -14.46
C GLY A 220 11.49 9.11 -15.57
N LEU A 221 10.35 9.79 -15.45
CA LEU A 221 9.28 9.75 -16.43
C LEU A 221 9.55 10.73 -17.58
N ASP A 222 9.18 10.33 -18.79
CA ASP A 222 9.20 11.25 -19.92
C ASP A 222 7.97 12.17 -19.87
N GLY A 223 8.14 13.41 -20.34
CA GLY A 223 7.06 14.39 -20.45
C GLY A 223 6.86 14.86 -21.89
N SER A 224 5.66 15.36 -22.20
CA SER A 224 5.32 15.86 -23.52
C SER A 224 6.09 17.12 -23.92
N ARG A 225 6.48 17.93 -22.92
CA ARG A 225 7.24 19.19 -23.09
C ARG A 225 8.74 18.94 -23.24
N GLY A 226 9.22 17.76 -22.83
CA GLY A 226 10.64 17.46 -22.75
C GLY A 226 11.33 18.18 -21.59
N ILE A 227 12.64 18.02 -21.52
CA ILE A 227 13.53 18.64 -20.54
C ILE A 227 14.43 19.63 -21.30
N ALA A 228 14.78 20.76 -20.72
CA ALA A 228 15.72 21.69 -21.31
C ALA A 228 17.02 20.98 -21.74
N GLY A 229 17.39 21.07 -23.02
CA GLY A 229 18.50 20.36 -23.61
C GLY A 229 18.22 18.89 -23.99
N ALA A 230 16.97 18.41 -23.89
CA ALA A 230 16.59 17.13 -24.45
C ALA A 230 16.74 17.09 -25.97
N PRO A 231 17.05 15.92 -26.56
CA PRO A 231 17.08 15.79 -28.01
C PRO A 231 15.71 16.11 -28.63
N PRO A 232 15.68 16.62 -29.89
CA PRO A 232 14.43 16.79 -30.63
C PRO A 232 13.62 15.47 -30.72
N LYS A 233 12.31 15.59 -30.85
CA LYS A 233 11.39 14.44 -30.85
C LYS A 233 11.67 13.44 -31.97
N ASP A 234 12.07 13.90 -33.13
CA ASP A 234 12.48 13.07 -34.28
C ASP A 234 13.74 12.24 -33.97
N VAL A 235 14.73 12.84 -33.30
CA VAL A 235 15.93 12.15 -32.83
C VAL A 235 15.60 11.10 -31.78
N ILE A 236 14.67 11.41 -30.85
CA ILE A 236 14.20 10.44 -29.87
C ILE A 236 13.47 9.26 -30.57
N ALA A 237 12.61 9.56 -31.54
CA ALA A 237 11.90 8.54 -32.32
C ALA A 237 12.88 7.66 -33.11
N LEU A 238 13.89 8.25 -33.73
CA LEU A 238 14.94 7.51 -34.45
C LEU A 238 15.75 6.64 -33.49
N ALA A 239 16.14 7.15 -32.32
CA ALA A 239 16.84 6.37 -31.30
C ALA A 239 16.02 5.18 -30.81
N ARG A 240 14.72 5.34 -30.64
CA ARG A 240 13.78 4.27 -30.23
C ARG A 240 13.68 3.19 -31.32
N SER A 241 13.44 3.59 -32.57
CA SER A 241 13.34 2.65 -33.68
C SER A 241 14.65 1.89 -33.89
N THR A 242 15.79 2.58 -33.76
CA THR A 242 17.12 1.94 -33.83
C THR A 242 17.33 0.92 -32.71
N ARG A 243 16.98 1.31 -31.47
CA ARG A 243 17.02 0.38 -30.32
C ARG A 243 16.18 -0.85 -30.57
N ASP A 244 14.95 -0.69 -31.04
CA ASP A 244 14.02 -1.79 -31.28
C ASP A 244 14.55 -2.73 -32.39
N ALA A 245 15.15 -2.17 -33.43
CA ALA A 245 15.79 -2.95 -34.47
C ALA A 245 17.03 -3.71 -33.96
N LEU A 246 17.82 -3.10 -33.07
CA LEU A 246 18.97 -3.75 -32.44
C LEU A 246 18.54 -4.85 -31.45
N ASP A 247 17.51 -4.62 -30.66
CA ASP A 247 16.95 -5.60 -29.73
C ASP A 247 16.49 -6.86 -30.48
N GLN A 248 15.79 -6.71 -31.60
CA GLN A 248 15.36 -7.83 -32.45
C GLN A 248 16.53 -8.61 -33.05
N LYS A 249 17.62 -7.93 -33.43
CA LYS A 249 18.83 -8.55 -34.03
C LYS A 249 19.79 -9.08 -32.97
N SER A 250 19.61 -8.74 -31.69
CA SER A 250 20.46 -9.20 -30.58
C SER A 250 20.41 -10.73 -30.45
N ILE A 251 21.42 -11.30 -29.81
CA ILE A 251 21.42 -12.75 -29.48
C ILE A 251 20.21 -13.04 -28.57
N PHE A 252 19.95 -12.20 -27.59
CA PHE A 252 18.80 -12.32 -26.70
C PHE A 252 17.48 -12.29 -27.47
N GLY A 253 17.28 -11.28 -28.32
CA GLY A 253 16.04 -11.10 -29.08
C GLY A 253 15.77 -12.30 -30.00
N ARG A 254 16.82 -12.84 -30.69
CA ARG A 254 16.70 -14.02 -31.56
C ARG A 254 16.48 -15.31 -30.77
N THR A 255 17.13 -15.46 -29.61
CA THR A 255 16.99 -16.68 -28.78
C THR A 255 15.61 -16.77 -28.17
N PHE A 256 15.03 -15.64 -27.74
CA PHE A 256 13.74 -15.59 -27.05
C PHE A 256 12.62 -15.01 -27.91
N GLN A 257 12.77 -14.96 -29.22
CA GLN A 257 11.78 -14.40 -30.16
C GLN A 257 10.36 -14.96 -29.98
N ASP A 258 10.26 -16.24 -29.59
CA ASP A 258 8.99 -16.92 -29.38
C ASP A 258 8.46 -16.81 -27.94
N SER A 259 9.23 -16.20 -27.04
CA SER A 259 8.80 -15.95 -25.67
C SER A 259 7.58 -15.03 -25.63
N SER A 260 6.50 -15.52 -25.04
CA SER A 260 5.29 -14.72 -24.84
C SER A 260 5.55 -13.51 -23.95
N ALA A 261 6.47 -13.61 -22.99
CA ALA A 261 6.88 -12.51 -22.13
C ALA A 261 7.60 -11.41 -22.92
N LEU A 262 8.54 -11.76 -23.80
CA LEU A 262 9.25 -10.79 -24.64
C LEU A 262 8.33 -10.09 -25.64
N LYS A 263 7.43 -10.86 -26.29
CA LYS A 263 6.42 -10.30 -27.19
C LYS A 263 5.54 -9.29 -26.49
N ARG A 264 4.98 -9.65 -25.33
CA ARG A 264 4.14 -8.76 -24.51
C ARG A 264 4.89 -7.53 -24.03
N TRP A 265 6.16 -7.67 -23.62
CA TRP A 265 6.97 -6.52 -23.22
C TRP A 265 7.20 -5.54 -24.38
N ASN A 266 7.50 -6.03 -25.57
CA ASN A 266 7.66 -5.20 -26.76
C ASN A 266 6.38 -4.49 -27.16
N GLU A 267 5.23 -5.17 -27.09
CA GLU A 267 3.90 -4.58 -27.33
C GLU A 267 3.58 -3.48 -26.31
N GLN A 268 3.78 -3.73 -25.02
CA GLN A 268 3.51 -2.77 -23.96
C GLN A 268 4.41 -1.52 -24.07
N ARG A 269 5.68 -1.72 -24.38
CA ARG A 269 6.61 -0.59 -24.58
C ARG A 269 6.14 0.34 -25.71
N GLY A 270 5.62 -0.18 -26.79
CA GLY A 270 5.08 0.59 -27.90
C GLY A 270 3.75 1.30 -27.60
N VAL A 271 2.92 0.73 -26.74
CA VAL A 271 1.57 1.25 -26.43
C VAL A 271 1.56 2.18 -25.22
N GLN A 272 2.24 1.80 -24.13
CA GLN A 272 2.14 2.54 -22.87
C GLN A 272 3.06 3.75 -22.81
N GLN A 273 4.26 3.67 -23.37
CA GLN A 273 5.19 4.79 -23.33
C GLN A 273 4.64 6.08 -23.96
N PRO A 274 4.02 6.08 -25.16
CA PRO A 274 3.40 7.28 -25.72
C PRO A 274 2.27 7.85 -24.85
N LYS A 275 1.51 6.99 -24.16
CA LYS A 275 0.45 7.45 -23.25
C LYS A 275 1.01 8.14 -22.02
N LEU A 276 2.08 7.60 -21.42
CA LEU A 276 2.77 8.22 -20.31
C LEU A 276 3.35 9.58 -20.68
N GLU A 277 3.96 9.68 -21.86
CA GLU A 277 4.51 10.94 -22.36
C GLU A 277 3.43 12.00 -22.62
N ALA A 278 2.29 11.59 -23.22
CA ALA A 278 1.17 12.48 -23.50
C ALA A 278 0.53 13.07 -22.23
N LEU A 279 0.62 12.36 -21.12
CA LEU A 279 0.09 12.82 -19.83
C LEU A 279 0.97 13.83 -19.12
N ASP A 280 2.23 14.02 -19.57
CA ASP A 280 3.22 14.92 -18.94
C ASP A 280 3.36 14.68 -17.43
N LEU A 281 3.56 13.41 -17.08
CA LEU A 281 3.50 12.95 -15.68
C LEU A 281 4.64 13.51 -14.83
N ILE A 282 5.79 13.84 -15.43
CA ILE A 282 6.91 14.44 -14.71
C ILE A 282 6.48 15.74 -14.01
N THR A 283 5.72 16.59 -14.71
CA THR A 283 5.23 17.87 -14.15
C THR A 283 4.11 17.64 -13.12
N LYS A 284 3.23 16.66 -13.35
CA LYS A 284 2.08 16.39 -12.49
C LYS A 284 2.46 15.69 -11.19
N LEU A 285 3.43 14.77 -11.23
CA LEU A 285 3.76 13.90 -10.11
C LEU A 285 4.97 14.35 -9.30
N ASN A 286 5.72 15.35 -9.78
CA ASN A 286 6.92 15.84 -9.10
C ASN A 286 6.55 16.68 -7.87
N VAL A 287 6.85 16.20 -6.68
CA VAL A 287 6.62 16.90 -5.40
C VAL A 287 7.87 17.64 -4.91
N LEU A 288 9.03 17.37 -5.51
CA LEU A 288 10.28 18.00 -5.10
C LEU A 288 10.25 19.52 -5.36
N PRO A 289 10.75 20.33 -4.41
CA PRO A 289 11.05 21.73 -4.70
C PRO A 289 12.34 21.86 -5.52
N ASP A 290 12.61 23.06 -6.02
CA ASP A 290 13.91 23.36 -6.62
C ASP A 290 14.98 23.36 -5.52
N LEU A 291 15.91 22.43 -5.58
CA LEU A 291 16.97 22.26 -4.58
C LEU A 291 18.34 22.44 -5.22
N PRO A 292 19.36 22.99 -4.50
CA PRO A 292 20.72 23.07 -5.02
C PRO A 292 21.29 21.71 -5.44
N SER A 293 20.91 20.64 -4.76
CA SER A 293 21.29 19.25 -5.08
C SER A 293 20.50 18.65 -6.25
N ILE A 294 19.29 19.17 -6.49
CA ILE A 294 18.38 18.73 -7.57
C ILE A 294 17.79 20.01 -8.17
N PRO A 295 18.56 20.76 -9.00
CA PRO A 295 18.15 22.05 -9.52
C PRO A 295 17.15 21.87 -10.67
N LEU A 296 15.87 21.71 -10.34
CA LEU A 296 14.79 21.48 -11.31
C LEU A 296 14.69 22.57 -12.37
N SER A 297 14.75 23.83 -11.93
CA SER A 297 14.65 25.01 -12.80
C SER A 297 15.73 25.04 -13.89
N LYS A 298 16.92 24.51 -13.58
CA LYS A 298 18.02 24.41 -14.56
C LYS A 298 17.69 23.49 -15.75
N TYR A 299 16.78 22.54 -15.52
CA TYR A 299 16.32 21.58 -16.53
C TYR A 299 14.95 21.94 -17.11
N GLY A 300 14.43 23.13 -16.79
CA GLY A 300 13.09 23.54 -17.21
C GLY A 300 11.98 22.77 -16.53
N LEU A 301 12.27 22.16 -15.40
CA LEU A 301 11.31 21.43 -14.57
C LEU A 301 10.89 22.27 -13.36
N GLU A 302 9.74 21.95 -12.85
CA GLU A 302 9.17 22.55 -11.65
C GLU A 302 8.45 21.53 -10.79
N SER A 303 8.14 21.87 -9.56
CA SER A 303 7.25 21.10 -8.71
C SER A 303 5.83 21.11 -9.30
N SER A 304 5.08 20.04 -9.10
CA SER A 304 3.65 20.03 -9.45
C SER A 304 2.91 21.17 -8.75
N ALA A 305 1.76 21.57 -9.30
CA ALA A 305 0.91 22.58 -8.67
C ALA A 305 0.51 22.23 -7.22
N ASP A 306 0.41 20.93 -6.92
CA ASP A 306 0.13 20.43 -5.57
C ASP A 306 1.39 20.26 -4.68
N GLY A 307 2.58 20.39 -5.25
CA GLY A 307 3.82 20.03 -4.57
C GLY A 307 4.05 20.76 -3.25
N ALA A 308 3.80 22.07 -3.22
CA ALA A 308 3.93 22.86 -1.98
C ALA A 308 2.94 22.41 -0.91
N ARG A 309 1.66 22.26 -1.27
CA ARG A 309 0.60 21.78 -0.38
C ARG A 309 0.90 20.38 0.16
N LEU A 310 1.40 19.48 -0.70
CA LEU A 310 1.73 18.11 -0.28
C LEU A 310 2.89 18.07 0.70
N ARG A 311 3.90 18.92 0.55
CA ARG A 311 5.00 19.02 1.52
C ARG A 311 4.55 19.63 2.85
N GLU A 312 3.55 20.50 2.84
CA GLU A 312 2.93 21.03 4.06
C GLU A 312 2.13 19.95 4.79
N VAL A 313 1.30 19.19 4.06
CA VAL A 313 0.48 18.11 4.61
C VAL A 313 1.33 16.91 5.06
N PHE A 314 2.42 16.64 4.37
CA PHE A 314 3.38 15.58 4.67
C PHE A 314 4.75 16.18 4.99
N PRO A 315 4.95 16.78 6.17
CA PRO A 315 6.20 17.46 6.51
C PRO A 315 7.41 16.51 6.56
N GLY A 316 7.17 15.21 6.76
CA GLY A 316 8.17 14.16 6.69
C GLY A 316 8.47 13.65 5.26
N PHE A 317 8.01 14.32 4.21
CA PHE A 317 8.17 13.88 2.81
C PHE A 317 9.58 13.40 2.45
N PHE A 318 10.61 14.07 2.98
CA PHE A 318 12.01 13.72 2.71
C PHE A 318 12.62 12.71 3.70
N THR A 319 12.01 12.53 4.86
CA THR A 319 12.60 11.79 5.98
C THR A 319 11.78 10.57 6.38
N ASP A 320 10.50 10.54 6.02
CA ASP A 320 9.59 9.43 6.26
C ASP A 320 9.11 8.83 4.94
N PRO A 321 9.57 7.63 4.58
CA PRO A 321 9.17 6.98 3.32
C PRO A 321 7.66 6.86 3.16
N VAL A 322 6.91 6.62 4.24
CA VAL A 322 5.45 6.46 4.18
C VAL A 322 4.76 7.75 3.78
N GLN A 323 5.24 8.90 4.28
CA GLN A 323 4.71 10.21 3.88
C GLN A 323 5.05 10.54 2.42
N GLY A 324 6.26 10.21 1.96
CA GLY A 324 6.63 10.36 0.55
C GLY A 324 5.77 9.49 -0.38
N GLN A 325 5.51 8.24 0.02
CA GLN A 325 4.62 7.34 -0.68
C GLN A 325 3.18 7.87 -0.72
N ALA A 326 2.68 8.39 0.40
CA ALA A 326 1.32 8.94 0.50
C ALA A 326 1.12 10.16 -0.41
N ALA A 327 2.09 11.05 -0.48
CA ALA A 327 2.07 12.20 -1.37
C ALA A 327 1.98 11.77 -2.85
N LEU A 328 2.80 10.80 -3.26
CA LEU A 328 2.74 10.26 -4.62
C LEU A 328 1.43 9.49 -4.86
N ALA A 329 0.94 8.71 -3.90
CA ALA A 329 -0.33 7.99 -4.01
C ALA A 329 -1.49 8.94 -4.31
N PHE A 330 -1.59 10.05 -3.58
CA PHE A 330 -2.61 11.08 -3.85
C PHE A 330 -2.56 11.58 -5.29
N LEU A 331 -1.38 11.92 -5.80
CA LEU A 331 -1.21 12.41 -7.18
C LEU A 331 -1.53 11.35 -8.24
N LEU A 332 -1.13 10.10 -8.01
CA LEU A 332 -1.45 8.98 -8.92
C LEU A 332 -2.96 8.79 -9.07
N LEU A 333 -3.72 8.91 -7.99
CA LEU A 333 -5.17 8.84 -8.03
C LEU A 333 -5.79 10.10 -8.64
N LYS A 334 -5.38 11.29 -8.20
CA LYS A 334 -5.86 12.59 -8.69
C LYS A 334 -5.75 12.70 -10.21
N TYR A 335 -4.60 12.36 -10.76
CA TYR A 335 -4.34 12.45 -12.20
C TYR A 335 -4.75 11.22 -13.00
N ARG A 336 -5.51 10.29 -12.40
CA ARG A 336 -6.02 9.08 -13.07
C ARG A 336 -4.89 8.23 -13.68
N VAL A 337 -3.77 8.19 -13.02
CA VAL A 337 -2.65 7.34 -13.42
C VAL A 337 -2.87 5.92 -12.92
N SER A 338 -3.41 5.78 -11.70
CA SER A 338 -3.65 4.50 -11.05
C SER A 338 -5.03 4.44 -10.41
N VAL A 339 -5.56 3.23 -10.24
CA VAL A 339 -6.75 2.93 -9.41
C VAL A 339 -6.37 2.16 -8.15
N SER A 340 -5.21 1.54 -8.12
CA SER A 340 -4.70 0.78 -6.98
C SER A 340 -3.28 1.21 -6.67
N VAL A 341 -3.05 1.61 -5.42
CA VAL A 341 -1.72 2.00 -4.94
C VAL A 341 -1.45 1.30 -3.62
N THR A 342 -0.31 0.61 -3.54
CA THR A 342 0.15 0.00 -2.29
C THR A 342 1.31 0.79 -1.72
N LEU A 343 1.24 1.10 -0.43
CA LEU A 343 2.28 1.79 0.32
C LEU A 343 2.46 1.15 1.70
N GLY A 344 3.56 1.45 2.36
CA GLY A 344 3.81 0.95 3.72
C GLY A 344 5.26 1.12 4.14
N PRO A 345 5.53 0.97 5.44
CA PRO A 345 6.87 1.05 5.98
C PRO A 345 7.75 -0.11 5.48
N ASP A 346 9.04 0.15 5.37
CA ASP A 346 10.06 -0.85 5.08
C ASP A 346 10.44 -1.63 6.35
N PHE A 347 10.84 -2.91 6.19
CA PHE A 347 11.46 -3.70 7.25
C PHE A 347 12.87 -3.24 7.61
N ASN A 348 13.57 -2.60 6.70
CA ASN A 348 14.94 -2.19 6.92
C ASN A 348 15.02 -1.09 7.97
N VAL A 349 15.54 -1.43 9.11
CA VAL A 349 15.95 -0.46 10.11
C VAL A 349 17.25 0.18 9.62
N ALA A 350 17.21 1.46 9.28
CA ALA A 350 18.45 2.16 8.93
C ALA A 350 19.32 2.25 10.18
N VAL A 351 20.46 1.56 10.14
CA VAL A 351 21.49 1.64 11.17
C VAL A 351 22.43 2.79 10.80
N GLY A 352 22.59 3.78 11.66
CA GLY A 352 23.49 4.90 11.36
C GLY A 352 23.24 6.20 12.11
N GLY A 353 22.29 6.26 13.04
CA GLY A 353 22.10 7.41 13.92
C GLY A 353 23.07 7.41 15.11
N PRO A 354 23.09 8.47 15.93
CA PRO A 354 23.95 8.59 17.10
C PRO A 354 23.85 7.41 18.10
N ASN A 355 22.74 6.67 18.05
CA ASN A 355 22.46 5.49 18.88
C ASN A 355 22.46 4.18 18.08
N GLY A 356 23.01 4.16 16.88
CA GLY A 356 23.10 2.97 16.03
C GLY A 356 21.83 2.56 15.31
N ILE A 357 20.69 3.15 15.66
CA ILE A 357 19.41 2.91 15.01
C ILE A 357 18.89 4.25 14.50
N ALA A 358 18.63 4.35 13.20
CA ALA A 358 17.95 5.53 12.69
C ALA A 358 16.51 5.55 13.22
N ASN A 359 16.17 6.61 13.86
CA ASN A 359 14.81 6.89 14.28
C ASN A 359 14.06 7.52 13.11
N PRO A 360 12.85 7.14 12.79
CA PRO A 360 11.97 6.22 13.52
C PRO A 360 12.15 4.76 13.09
N PRO A 361 11.71 3.78 13.91
CA PRO A 361 11.56 2.40 13.46
C PRO A 361 10.61 2.36 12.26
N LEU A 362 10.96 1.56 11.24
CA LEU A 362 10.29 1.63 9.96
C LEU A 362 9.12 0.65 9.82
N ALA A 363 9.06 -0.40 10.66
CA ALA A 363 8.01 -1.42 10.65
C ALA A 363 7.57 -1.85 12.05
N PHE A 364 6.41 -2.52 12.13
CA PHE A 364 5.89 -3.06 13.40
C PHE A 364 6.71 -4.21 13.97
N ASP A 365 7.66 -4.73 13.22
CA ASP A 365 8.53 -5.85 13.65
C ASP A 365 9.40 -5.52 14.88
N ILE A 366 9.59 -4.25 15.14
CA ILE A 366 10.16 -3.73 16.37
C ILE A 366 9.44 -4.23 17.64
N SER A 367 8.22 -4.71 17.52
CA SER A 367 7.44 -5.37 18.57
C SER A 367 8.17 -6.58 19.18
N HIS A 368 9.13 -7.18 18.48
CA HIS A 368 9.97 -8.23 19.06
C HIS A 368 10.82 -7.72 20.25
N ASN A 369 11.13 -6.45 20.29
CA ASN A 369 11.93 -5.83 21.36
C ASN A 369 11.06 -5.08 22.37
N ASP A 370 10.17 -4.22 21.87
CA ASP A 370 9.19 -3.48 22.66
C ASP A 370 7.84 -3.50 21.94
N HIS A 371 6.95 -4.32 22.44
CA HIS A 371 5.66 -4.52 21.79
C HIS A 371 4.78 -3.28 21.89
N ARG A 372 4.56 -2.76 23.10
CA ARG A 372 3.65 -1.62 23.30
C ARG A 372 4.20 -0.34 22.70
N GLY A 373 5.47 -0.06 22.90
CA GLY A 373 6.11 1.11 22.32
C GLY A 373 6.15 1.05 20.79
N GLY A 374 6.51 -0.10 20.23
CA GLY A 374 6.51 -0.31 18.78
C GLY A 374 5.14 -0.16 18.15
N GLN A 375 4.10 -0.79 18.73
CA GLN A 375 2.73 -0.66 18.25
C GLN A 375 2.24 0.80 18.33
N ALA A 376 2.48 1.46 19.45
CA ALA A 376 2.06 2.84 19.65
C ALA A 376 2.65 3.79 18.60
N PHE A 377 3.99 3.72 18.42
CA PHE A 377 4.70 4.58 17.49
C PHE A 377 4.25 4.34 16.05
N MET A 378 4.18 3.07 15.64
CA MET A 378 3.84 2.74 14.27
C MET A 378 2.37 3.03 13.94
N TRP A 379 1.44 2.79 14.89
CA TRP A 379 0.05 3.20 14.71
C TRP A 379 -0.08 4.71 14.61
N ALA A 380 0.62 5.47 15.46
CA ALA A 380 0.63 6.94 15.38
C ALA A 380 1.01 7.42 13.97
N ARG A 381 2.09 6.86 13.44
CA ARG A 381 2.63 7.20 12.14
C ARG A 381 1.66 6.87 10.99
N ILE A 382 1.10 5.65 10.99
CA ILE A 382 0.14 5.23 9.98
C ILE A 382 -1.16 6.05 10.06
N LEU A 383 -1.73 6.21 11.26
CA LEU A 383 -2.99 6.93 11.42
C LEU A 383 -2.86 8.42 11.06
N SER A 384 -1.73 9.05 11.38
CA SER A 384 -1.43 10.42 10.94
C SER A 384 -1.39 10.53 9.41
N THR A 385 -0.72 9.58 8.74
CA THR A 385 -0.65 9.56 7.28
C THR A 385 -2.02 9.30 6.64
N VAL A 386 -2.81 8.39 7.22
CA VAL A 386 -4.18 8.09 6.77
C VAL A 386 -5.09 9.30 6.93
N ASP A 387 -5.03 10.00 8.07
CA ASP A 387 -5.83 11.20 8.31
C ASP A 387 -5.51 12.32 7.31
N SER A 388 -4.23 12.51 7.00
CA SER A 388 -3.77 13.44 5.99
C SER A 388 -4.27 13.06 4.58
N LEU A 389 -4.19 11.78 4.20
CA LEU A 389 -4.73 11.29 2.93
C LEU A 389 -6.24 11.49 2.82
N ILE A 390 -7.01 11.14 3.84
CA ILE A 390 -8.47 11.34 3.86
C ILE A 390 -8.80 12.82 3.71
N THR A 391 -8.08 13.69 4.40
CA THR A 391 -8.26 15.14 4.32
C THR A 391 -8.02 15.66 2.90
N LEU A 392 -6.95 15.22 2.24
CA LEU A 392 -6.66 15.57 0.85
C LEU A 392 -7.72 15.05 -0.11
N LEU A 393 -8.12 13.78 0.05
CA LEU A 393 -9.11 13.14 -0.82
C LEU A 393 -10.50 13.75 -0.68
N LYS A 394 -10.90 14.18 0.53
CA LYS A 394 -12.15 14.90 0.78
C LYS A 394 -12.16 16.29 0.14
N ALA A 395 -11.00 16.95 0.12
CA ALA A 395 -10.86 18.29 -0.46
C ALA A 395 -10.68 18.29 -1.99
N GLU A 396 -10.41 17.14 -2.60
CA GLU A 396 -10.19 17.01 -4.04
C GLU A 396 -11.48 16.57 -4.75
N PRO A 397 -12.05 17.36 -5.67
CA PRO A 397 -13.20 16.95 -6.46
C PRO A 397 -12.88 15.73 -7.32
N PHE A 398 -13.81 14.77 -7.37
CA PHE A 398 -13.67 13.63 -8.27
C PHE A 398 -13.90 14.06 -9.73
N ASP A 399 -14.99 14.75 -9.96
CA ASP A 399 -15.26 15.48 -11.20
C ASP A 399 -16.04 16.77 -10.89
N ALA A 400 -16.05 17.70 -11.85
CA ALA A 400 -16.66 19.02 -11.65
C ALA A 400 -18.21 18.96 -11.56
N ASP A 401 -18.82 17.92 -12.12
CA ASP A 401 -20.25 17.86 -12.35
C ASP A 401 -21.01 17.05 -11.31
N SER A 402 -20.36 16.05 -10.69
CA SER A 402 -21.03 15.13 -9.76
C SER A 402 -21.15 15.63 -8.33
N GLY A 403 -20.36 16.62 -7.94
CA GLY A 403 -20.23 17.03 -6.55
C GLY A 403 -19.54 16.00 -5.64
N GLU A 404 -19.09 14.87 -6.21
CA GLU A 404 -18.34 13.84 -5.48
C GLU A 404 -16.90 14.28 -5.27
N SER A 405 -16.38 13.96 -4.09
CA SER A 405 -14.94 14.07 -3.80
C SER A 405 -14.20 12.79 -4.21
N MET A 406 -12.88 12.86 -4.29
CA MET A 406 -12.07 11.66 -4.47
C MET A 406 -12.28 10.65 -3.34
N TRP A 407 -12.60 11.13 -2.13
CA TRP A 407 -12.87 10.28 -0.97
C TRP A 407 -14.11 9.41 -1.16
N ASP A 408 -15.16 9.93 -1.77
CA ASP A 408 -16.40 9.19 -1.99
C ASP A 408 -16.19 7.91 -2.83
N ARG A 409 -15.08 7.83 -3.55
CA ARG A 409 -14.70 6.74 -4.42
C ARG A 409 -13.43 5.99 -4.01
N THR A 410 -12.86 6.33 -2.85
CA THR A 410 -11.62 5.72 -2.36
C THR A 410 -11.88 4.83 -1.16
N LEU A 411 -11.26 3.66 -1.14
CA LEU A 411 -11.17 2.79 0.01
C LEU A 411 -9.70 2.69 0.45
N ILE A 412 -9.42 3.01 1.70
CA ILE A 412 -8.13 2.75 2.34
C ILE A 412 -8.24 1.46 3.13
N TYR A 413 -7.38 0.50 2.81
CA TYR A 413 -7.26 -0.79 3.45
C TYR A 413 -5.92 -0.88 4.18
N VAL A 414 -5.94 -0.80 5.51
CA VAL A 414 -4.77 -1.01 6.35
C VAL A 414 -4.72 -2.48 6.76
N ALA A 415 -3.72 -3.17 6.25
CA ALA A 415 -3.58 -4.61 6.36
C ALA A 415 -2.23 -5.00 6.97
N THR A 416 -2.21 -6.08 7.69
CA THR A 416 -0.99 -6.67 8.27
C THR A 416 -0.91 -8.15 7.95
N GLU A 417 0.28 -8.68 7.90
CA GLU A 417 0.51 -10.09 7.59
C GLU A 417 0.03 -11.05 8.68
N PHE A 418 0.17 -10.66 9.95
CA PHE A 418 -0.23 -11.43 11.13
C PHE A 418 -0.36 -10.52 12.35
N GLY A 419 -0.90 -11.06 13.43
CA GLY A 419 -0.96 -10.37 14.72
C GLY A 419 0.24 -10.66 15.62
N ARG A 420 0.08 -10.37 16.91
CA ARG A 420 1.12 -10.51 17.92
C ARG A 420 0.70 -11.46 19.05
N THR A 421 1.67 -12.16 19.65
CA THR A 421 1.40 -13.11 20.74
C THR A 421 0.71 -12.43 21.92
N ARG A 422 -0.24 -13.16 22.50
CA ARG A 422 -1.08 -12.65 23.59
C ARG A 422 -0.45 -12.73 24.99
N PRO A 423 0.37 -13.75 25.31
CA PRO A 423 1.01 -13.83 26.60
C PRO A 423 1.93 -12.64 26.90
N ARG A 424 1.90 -12.19 28.13
CA ARG A 424 2.74 -11.13 28.67
C ARG A 424 3.52 -11.67 29.86
N PRO A 425 4.82 -11.42 29.97
CA PRO A 425 5.56 -11.72 31.21
C PRO A 425 4.91 -11.02 32.40
N SER A 426 4.72 -11.75 33.51
CA SER A 426 4.00 -11.23 34.67
C SER A 426 4.61 -9.92 35.18
N GLY A 427 3.77 -8.90 35.30
CA GLY A 427 4.18 -7.56 35.76
C GLY A 427 4.96 -6.71 34.76
N ALA A 428 5.32 -7.24 33.59
CA ALA A 428 6.06 -6.46 32.61
C ALA A 428 5.22 -5.35 32.01
N THR A 429 5.76 -4.13 31.97
CA THR A 429 5.20 -2.97 31.26
C THR A 429 5.72 -2.88 29.85
N GLU A 430 6.96 -3.28 29.64
CA GLU A 430 7.64 -3.40 28.35
C GLU A 430 8.05 -4.86 28.14
N PHE A 431 7.75 -5.42 26.98
CA PHE A 431 8.05 -6.81 26.64
C PHE A 431 8.08 -6.99 25.13
N GLY A 432 8.83 -7.96 24.67
CA GLY A 432 8.82 -8.40 23.29
C GLY A 432 7.62 -9.33 23.00
N SER A 433 7.12 -9.28 21.77
CA SER A 433 6.03 -10.13 21.32
C SER A 433 6.41 -10.85 20.03
N GLY A 434 6.13 -12.14 19.96
CA GLY A 434 6.28 -12.96 18.76
C GLY A 434 5.13 -12.78 17.77
N HIS A 435 5.14 -13.59 16.70
CA HIS A 435 4.08 -13.63 15.72
C HIS A 435 2.91 -14.52 16.21
N ASP A 436 1.70 -14.17 15.81
CA ASP A 436 0.48 -14.91 16.12
C ASP A 436 -0.47 -14.91 14.92
N LEU A 437 -1.28 -15.96 14.79
CA LEU A 437 -2.28 -16.06 13.73
C LEU A 437 -3.48 -15.14 13.95
N ASN A 438 -3.71 -14.65 15.18
CA ASN A 438 -4.74 -13.64 15.43
C ASN A 438 -4.45 -12.39 14.64
N ASN A 439 -5.39 -11.96 13.82
CA ASN A 439 -5.18 -10.85 12.94
C ASN A 439 -6.41 -9.93 12.88
N GLY A 440 -6.24 -8.76 12.32
CA GLY A 440 -7.32 -7.83 12.08
C GLY A 440 -6.92 -6.79 11.05
N PHE A 441 -7.94 -6.19 10.46
CA PHE A 441 -7.79 -5.24 9.35
C PHE A 441 -8.66 -4.02 9.62
N LEU A 442 -8.19 -2.87 9.12
CA LEU A 442 -8.91 -1.61 9.19
C LEU A 442 -9.25 -1.15 7.78
N LEU A 443 -10.53 -0.89 7.54
CA LEU A 443 -11.04 -0.32 6.31
C LEU A 443 -11.62 1.06 6.60
N LEU A 444 -11.31 2.03 5.74
CA LEU A 444 -11.80 3.40 5.84
C LEU A 444 -12.34 3.84 4.48
N SER A 445 -13.62 4.16 4.41
CA SER A 445 -14.29 4.62 3.20
C SER A 445 -15.74 5.01 3.49
N PRO A 446 -16.34 5.94 2.75
CA PRO A 446 -17.81 6.08 2.71
C PRO A 446 -18.53 4.84 2.18
N MET A 447 -17.84 3.96 1.46
CA MET A 447 -18.41 2.74 0.85
C MET A 447 -18.54 1.56 1.82
N VAL A 448 -17.80 1.56 2.94
CA VAL A 448 -17.90 0.50 3.95
C VAL A 448 -19.06 0.73 4.91
N LYS A 449 -19.52 -0.33 5.56
CA LYS A 449 -20.44 -0.24 6.69
C LYS A 449 -19.70 0.39 7.87
N GLY A 450 -19.76 1.71 7.96
CA GLY A 450 -19.06 2.47 8.98
C GLY A 450 -19.51 2.16 10.40
N ASN A 451 -18.72 2.58 11.38
CA ASN A 451 -18.93 2.36 12.80
C ASN A 451 -19.16 0.88 13.17
N THR A 452 -18.40 -0.03 12.54
CA THR A 452 -18.65 -1.47 12.61
C THR A 452 -17.39 -2.25 12.95
N VAL A 453 -17.54 -3.22 13.87
CA VAL A 453 -16.57 -4.27 14.12
C VAL A 453 -17.19 -5.60 13.67
N LEU A 454 -16.59 -6.24 12.68
CA LEU A 454 -16.89 -7.59 12.25
C LEU A 454 -15.98 -8.57 13.01
N GLY A 455 -16.57 -9.52 13.74
CA GLY A 455 -15.86 -10.37 14.68
C GLY A 455 -15.64 -9.69 16.04
N GLY A 456 -14.48 -9.88 16.63
CA GLY A 456 -14.13 -9.30 17.93
C GLY A 456 -13.00 -10.04 18.64
N VAL A 457 -12.84 -9.76 19.93
CA VAL A 457 -11.79 -10.29 20.81
C VAL A 457 -12.41 -10.86 22.07
N ASP A 458 -12.03 -12.08 22.44
CA ASP A 458 -12.39 -12.67 23.72
C ASP A 458 -11.53 -12.04 24.83
N PRO A 459 -12.13 -11.44 25.86
CA PRO A 459 -11.38 -10.72 26.88
C PRO A 459 -10.52 -11.64 27.76
N ASN A 460 -10.88 -12.92 27.90
CA ASN A 460 -10.18 -13.85 28.78
C ASN A 460 -9.00 -14.57 28.11
N THR A 461 -8.95 -14.55 26.78
CA THR A 461 -7.86 -15.15 25.99
C THR A 461 -7.12 -14.13 25.15
N THR A 462 -7.74 -12.96 24.91
CA THR A 462 -7.33 -11.93 23.94
C THR A 462 -7.18 -12.46 22.51
N LEU A 463 -7.79 -13.63 22.23
CA LEU A 463 -7.84 -14.20 20.89
C LEU A 463 -8.99 -13.57 20.09
N THR A 464 -8.75 -13.37 18.80
CA THR A 464 -9.80 -12.95 17.88
C THR A 464 -10.76 -14.09 17.58
N TYR A 465 -12.03 -13.75 17.37
CA TYR A 465 -13.04 -14.69 16.89
C TYR A 465 -13.64 -14.18 15.58
N GLY A 466 -14.27 -15.09 14.82
CA GLY A 466 -14.79 -14.82 13.51
C GLY A 466 -16.18 -14.18 13.49
N PHE A 467 -16.67 -14.02 12.29
CA PHE A 467 -18.00 -13.51 11.95
C PHE A 467 -18.53 -14.20 10.69
N ASP A 468 -19.82 -14.13 10.48
CA ASP A 468 -20.43 -14.47 9.19
C ASP A 468 -20.23 -13.29 8.22
N ALA A 469 -19.55 -13.53 7.12
CA ALA A 469 -19.18 -12.45 6.17
C ALA A 469 -20.40 -11.82 5.50
N ARG A 470 -21.50 -12.56 5.33
CA ARG A 470 -22.73 -12.09 4.71
C ARG A 470 -23.59 -11.27 5.67
N THR A 471 -23.77 -11.74 6.90
CA THR A 471 -24.68 -11.11 7.87
C THR A 471 -23.98 -10.17 8.84
N GLY A 472 -22.67 -10.35 9.06
CA GLY A 472 -21.90 -9.67 10.08
C GLY A 472 -22.10 -10.24 11.49
N GLU A 473 -22.83 -11.33 11.65
CA GLU A 473 -23.08 -11.94 12.94
C GLU A 473 -21.78 -12.45 13.58
N ARG A 474 -21.56 -12.02 14.82
CA ARG A 474 -20.39 -12.43 15.58
C ARG A 474 -20.47 -13.91 15.95
N GLN A 475 -19.35 -14.60 15.88
CA GLN A 475 -19.24 -16.02 16.18
C GLN A 475 -18.20 -16.27 17.30
N PRO A 476 -18.50 -15.89 18.56
CA PRO A 476 -17.59 -16.07 19.68
C PRO A 476 -17.19 -17.55 19.83
N GLY A 477 -15.91 -17.79 20.10
CA GLY A 477 -15.36 -19.15 20.23
C GLY A 477 -15.18 -19.91 18.91
N LYS A 478 -15.52 -19.28 17.76
CA LYS A 478 -15.27 -19.85 16.44
C LYS A 478 -14.31 -18.99 15.65
N VAL A 479 -13.36 -19.63 15.02
CA VAL A 479 -12.44 -19.00 14.09
C VAL A 479 -12.89 -19.37 12.69
N THR A 480 -13.74 -18.56 12.09
CA THR A 480 -14.36 -18.83 10.80
C THR A 480 -13.96 -17.84 9.72
N SER A 481 -13.59 -16.61 10.07
CA SER A 481 -13.14 -15.61 9.10
C SER A 481 -11.65 -15.76 8.79
N ASN A 482 -11.33 -15.69 7.52
CA ASN A 482 -9.98 -15.87 6.99
C ASN A 482 -9.68 -14.86 5.86
N GLU A 483 -8.54 -15.00 5.21
CA GLU A 483 -8.11 -14.06 4.15
C GLU A 483 -9.12 -13.95 2.99
N PRO A 484 -9.77 -15.02 2.47
CA PRO A 484 -10.82 -14.91 1.46
C PRO A 484 -12.02 -14.05 1.85
N ASP A 485 -12.46 -14.10 3.12
CA ASP A 485 -13.57 -13.25 3.59
C ASP A 485 -13.20 -11.77 3.56
N ILE A 486 -11.98 -11.44 4.00
CA ILE A 486 -11.48 -10.07 3.97
C ILE A 486 -11.29 -9.57 2.53
N PHE A 487 -10.69 -10.41 1.67
CA PHE A 487 -10.52 -10.10 0.25
C PHE A 487 -11.86 -9.82 -0.44
N SER A 488 -12.85 -10.71 -0.23
CA SER A 488 -14.20 -10.52 -0.73
C SER A 488 -14.85 -9.27 -0.15
N GLY A 489 -14.65 -9.01 1.15
CA GLY A 489 -15.19 -7.86 1.85
C GLY A 489 -14.73 -6.53 1.27
N VAL A 490 -13.44 -6.39 1.00
CA VAL A 490 -12.89 -5.18 0.36
C VAL A 490 -13.51 -4.97 -1.02
N LEU A 491 -13.53 -6.00 -1.86
CA LEU A 491 -14.09 -5.90 -3.21
C LEU A 491 -15.61 -5.66 -3.20
N THR A 492 -16.34 -6.30 -2.28
CA THR A 492 -17.79 -6.09 -2.10
C THR A 492 -18.09 -4.66 -1.66
N ALA A 493 -17.34 -4.12 -0.70
CA ALA A 493 -17.49 -2.72 -0.26
C ALA A 493 -17.25 -1.75 -1.42
N MET A 494 -16.26 -2.01 -2.26
CA MET A 494 -16.00 -1.24 -3.47
C MET A 494 -17.06 -1.46 -4.57
N GLY A 495 -17.93 -2.47 -4.46
CA GLY A 495 -18.92 -2.80 -5.46
C GLY A 495 -18.32 -3.42 -6.73
N ALA A 496 -17.29 -4.22 -6.60
CA ALA A 496 -16.73 -5.00 -7.71
C ALA A 496 -17.69 -6.08 -8.17
N ASP A 497 -17.62 -6.43 -9.46
CA ASP A 497 -18.33 -7.61 -9.98
C ASP A 497 -17.56 -8.88 -9.58
N LEU A 498 -18.13 -9.63 -8.65
CA LEU A 498 -17.58 -10.89 -8.15
C LEU A 498 -18.22 -12.13 -8.78
N SER A 499 -19.05 -11.96 -9.79
CA SER A 499 -19.73 -13.07 -10.46
C SER A 499 -18.73 -14.07 -11.03
N GLY A 500 -18.93 -15.36 -10.71
CA GLY A 500 -18.03 -16.44 -11.12
C GLY A 500 -16.65 -16.45 -10.44
N SER A 501 -16.43 -15.66 -9.39
CA SER A 501 -15.19 -15.63 -8.64
C SER A 501 -15.03 -16.85 -7.71
N GLY A 502 -16.12 -17.39 -7.19
CA GLY A 502 -16.12 -18.37 -6.10
C GLY A 502 -15.82 -17.78 -4.73
N LEU A 503 -15.72 -16.44 -4.64
CA LEU A 503 -15.51 -15.75 -3.36
C LEU A 503 -16.77 -15.82 -2.48
N PRO A 504 -16.63 -15.83 -1.15
CA PRO A 504 -17.77 -15.79 -0.24
C PRO A 504 -18.56 -14.48 -0.40
N ASP A 505 -19.87 -14.54 -0.14
CA ASP A 505 -20.69 -13.33 0.00
C ASP A 505 -20.23 -12.56 1.26
N ALA A 506 -19.80 -11.33 1.06
CA ALA A 506 -19.29 -10.47 2.10
C ALA A 506 -20.09 -9.16 2.23
N SER A 507 -21.41 -9.26 2.09
CA SER A 507 -22.35 -8.14 2.15
C SER A 507 -22.26 -7.32 3.43
N ALA A 508 -21.81 -7.92 4.54
CA ALA A 508 -21.63 -7.24 5.82
C ALA A 508 -20.58 -6.11 5.79
N PHE A 509 -19.68 -6.09 4.82
CA PHE A 509 -18.68 -5.03 4.68
C PHE A 509 -19.22 -3.77 4.02
N LYS A 510 -20.26 -3.91 3.20
CA LYS A 510 -20.76 -2.83 2.35
C LYS A 510 -21.75 -1.94 3.11
N ARG A 511 -21.68 -0.66 2.85
CA ARG A 511 -22.70 0.30 3.27
C ARG A 511 -24.00 0.01 2.51
N THR A 512 -25.09 -0.14 3.24
CA THR A 512 -26.45 -0.30 2.70
C THR A 512 -27.11 1.04 2.45
#